data_348cc907c62f4637afbd686d4d5f326b
#
_entry.id   348cc907c62f4637afbd686d4d5f326b
#
_cell.length_a   1.000
_cell.length_b   1.000
_cell.length_c   1.000
_cell.angle_alpha   90.00
_cell.angle_beta   90.00
_cell.angle_gamma   90.00
#
_symmetry.space_group_name_H-M   'P 1'
#
loop_
_entity.id
_entity.type
_entity.pdbx_description
1 polymer ?
#
loop_
_entity_poly.entity_id
_entity_poly.type
_entity_poly.pdbx_seq_one_letter_code
_entity_poly.pdbx_strand_id
1 'polypeptide(L)'
;REVKFTLEVLRGDSVESASRVWSGNERDQELLTEDALDDLIPSFLLTGQQTPAFGRRVSDVIEIADGSRRRKAAILTESDYRILVGELDDEQMAALSRLGNDYRPTSAYERGLRYTSRLQNEFAGNISALADAENISRKIITRCINTAKLPKSVVALFAHPGELSARSGE
;
A
#
# COMPACT_ATOMS: atom_id res chain seq x y z
N ARG A 1 1.74 15.83 18.97
CA ARG A 1 1.59 17.02 18.09
C ARG A 1 0.27 16.90 17.33
N GLU A 2 -0.57 17.93 17.41
CA GLU A 2 -1.81 17.98 16.65
C GLU A 2 -1.52 18.34 15.20
N VAL A 3 -2.08 17.59 14.26
CA VAL A 3 -1.95 17.83 12.82
C VAL A 3 -3.30 18.31 12.29
N LYS A 4 -3.29 19.44 11.59
CA LYS A 4 -4.48 19.96 10.88
C LYS A 4 -4.49 19.37 9.47
N PHE A 5 -5.65 18.83 9.08
CA PHE A 5 -5.89 18.32 7.74
C PHE A 5 -6.83 19.24 6.98
N THR A 6 -6.53 19.44 5.71
CA THR A 6 -7.39 20.14 4.75
C THR A 6 -7.85 19.15 3.69
N LEU A 7 -9.16 19.12 3.41
CA LEU A 7 -9.70 18.29 2.34
C LEU A 7 -9.35 18.91 0.98
N GLU A 8 -8.66 18.13 0.15
CA GLU A 8 -8.40 18.47 -1.24
C GLU A 8 -9.06 17.45 -2.16
N VAL A 9 -9.57 17.92 -3.29
CA VAL A 9 -10.22 17.09 -4.31
C VAL A 9 -9.42 17.20 -5.59
N LEU A 10 -8.85 16.09 -6.04
CA LEU A 10 -8.23 16.00 -7.36
C LEU A 10 -9.27 15.52 -8.37
N ARG A 11 -9.39 16.22 -9.49
CA ARG A 11 -10.28 15.82 -10.56
C ARG A 11 -9.80 14.52 -11.22
N GLY A 12 -10.72 13.72 -11.74
CA GLY A 12 -10.45 12.40 -12.28
C GLY A 12 -9.33 12.35 -13.32
N ASP A 13 -9.21 13.37 -14.16
CA ASP A 13 -8.16 13.52 -15.16
C ASP A 13 -6.78 13.92 -14.59
N SER A 14 -6.73 14.39 -13.35
CA SER A 14 -5.52 14.91 -12.70
C SER A 14 -4.96 14.00 -11.60
N VAL A 15 -5.68 12.96 -11.21
CA VAL A 15 -5.30 12.10 -10.06
C VAL A 15 -3.92 11.50 -10.25
N GLU A 16 -3.63 10.95 -11.42
CA GLU A 16 -2.36 10.29 -11.70
C GLU A 16 -1.17 11.27 -11.71
N SER A 17 -1.35 12.46 -12.26
CA SER A 17 -0.28 13.47 -12.40
C SER A 17 -0.08 14.31 -11.14
N ALA A 18 -1.14 14.57 -10.36
CA ALA A 18 -1.11 15.44 -9.18
C ALA A 18 -0.90 14.68 -7.87
N SER A 19 -0.83 13.36 -7.90
CA SER A 19 -0.58 12.53 -6.73
C SER A 19 0.37 11.37 -7.04
N ARG A 20 1.01 10.87 -6.00
CA ARG A 20 1.80 9.63 -6.05
C ARG A 20 1.66 8.88 -4.74
N VAL A 21 1.89 7.58 -4.77
CA VAL A 21 1.96 6.79 -3.54
C VAL A 21 3.29 7.08 -2.84
N TRP A 22 3.24 7.31 -1.54
CA TRP A 22 4.45 7.51 -0.74
C TRP A 22 5.32 6.25 -0.77
N SER A 23 6.64 6.42 -0.94
CA SER A 23 7.59 5.31 -1.10
C SER A 23 7.67 4.36 0.09
N GLY A 24 7.29 4.81 1.29
CA GLY A 24 7.19 3.98 2.48
C GLY A 24 5.89 3.18 2.61
N ASN A 25 4.96 3.31 1.68
CA ASN A 25 3.75 2.50 1.65
C ASN A 25 4.11 1.05 1.28
N GLU A 26 3.66 0.10 2.09
CA GLU A 26 3.97 -1.33 1.93
C GLU A 26 3.20 -2.01 0.80
N ARG A 27 2.15 -1.36 0.27
CA ARG A 27 1.31 -1.91 -0.79
C ARG A 27 2.04 -1.92 -2.14
N ASP A 28 2.18 -3.09 -2.75
CA ASP A 28 2.72 -3.21 -4.09
C ASP A 28 1.71 -2.64 -5.11
N GLN A 29 2.08 -1.54 -5.74
CA GLN A 29 1.22 -0.82 -6.68
C GLN A 29 1.04 -1.58 -8.01
N GLU A 30 2.00 -2.41 -8.41
CA GLU A 30 1.90 -3.22 -9.63
C GLU A 30 0.84 -4.34 -9.52
N LEU A 31 0.49 -4.74 -8.28
CA LEU A 31 -0.56 -5.72 -8.01
C LEU A 31 -1.95 -5.10 -7.89
N LEU A 32 -2.09 -3.78 -7.97
CA LEU A 32 -3.37 -3.08 -7.97
C LEU A 32 -3.99 -3.06 -9.37
N THR A 33 -4.37 -4.23 -9.86
CA THR A 33 -5.10 -4.41 -11.11
C THR A 33 -6.59 -4.17 -10.91
N GLU A 34 -7.36 -4.09 -12.01
CA GLU A 34 -8.81 -3.98 -11.95
C GLU A 34 -9.43 -5.15 -11.17
N ASP A 35 -8.98 -6.38 -11.41
CA ASP A 35 -9.44 -7.57 -10.67
C ASP A 35 -9.13 -7.49 -9.16
N ALA A 36 -7.96 -6.95 -8.79
CA ALA A 36 -7.60 -6.75 -7.39
C ALA A 36 -8.43 -5.65 -6.69
N LEU A 37 -9.18 -4.86 -7.45
CA LEU A 37 -10.04 -3.78 -6.98
C LEU A 37 -11.53 -4.05 -7.25
N ASP A 38 -11.91 -5.29 -7.53
CA ASP A 38 -13.26 -5.72 -7.89
C ASP A 38 -14.31 -5.40 -6.81
N ASP A 39 -13.90 -5.32 -5.56
CA ASP A 39 -14.73 -4.90 -4.43
C ASP A 39 -14.93 -3.37 -4.35
N LEU A 40 -14.00 -2.60 -4.89
CA LEU A 40 -13.95 -1.15 -4.74
C LEU A 40 -14.49 -0.40 -5.96
N ILE A 41 -14.18 -0.86 -7.17
CA ILE A 41 -14.57 -0.20 -8.42
C ILE A 41 -16.10 -0.03 -8.54
N PRO A 42 -16.95 -1.05 -8.28
CA PRO A 42 -18.40 -0.86 -8.35
C PRO A 42 -18.92 0.22 -7.41
N SER A 43 -18.37 0.29 -6.20
CA SER A 43 -18.72 1.34 -5.23
C SER A 43 -18.30 2.72 -5.72
N PHE A 44 -17.13 2.86 -6.31
CA PHE A 44 -16.64 4.12 -6.90
C PHE A 44 -17.55 4.60 -8.04
N LEU A 45 -17.99 3.69 -8.92
CA LEU A 45 -18.89 4.02 -10.03
C LEU A 45 -20.28 4.43 -9.55
N LEU A 46 -20.75 3.83 -8.46
CA LEU A 46 -22.11 4.07 -7.96
C LEU A 46 -22.21 5.33 -7.10
N THR A 47 -21.30 5.51 -6.17
CA THR A 47 -21.38 6.55 -5.11
C THR A 47 -20.12 7.41 -4.99
N GLY A 48 -19.10 7.14 -5.77
CA GLY A 48 -17.80 7.79 -5.64
C GLY A 48 -17.03 7.31 -4.40
N GLN A 49 -16.00 8.03 -4.06
CA GLN A 49 -15.15 7.71 -2.91
C GLN A 49 -15.86 8.00 -1.58
N GLN A 50 -16.02 6.97 -0.75
CA GLN A 50 -16.70 7.08 0.53
C GLN A 50 -15.80 7.65 1.63
N THR A 51 -14.55 7.18 1.71
CA THR A 51 -13.59 7.59 2.73
C THR A 51 -12.43 8.34 2.08
N PRO A 52 -12.06 9.55 2.57
CA PRO A 52 -10.90 10.26 2.07
C PRO A 52 -9.60 9.47 2.27
N ALA A 53 -8.65 9.69 1.39
CA ALA A 53 -7.27 9.27 1.60
C ALA A 53 -6.55 10.22 2.54
N PHE A 54 -5.32 9.88 2.95
CA PHE A 54 -4.46 10.72 3.76
C PHE A 54 -3.11 10.88 3.09
N GLY A 55 -2.57 12.10 3.13
CA GLY A 55 -1.28 12.38 2.53
C GLY A 55 -0.71 13.73 2.93
N ARG A 56 0.42 14.03 2.31
CA ARG A 56 1.12 15.32 2.47
C ARG A 56 1.45 15.91 1.10
N ARG A 57 1.54 17.23 1.04
CA ARG A 57 1.99 17.92 -0.16
C ARG A 57 3.53 18.01 -0.20
N VAL A 58 4.11 17.62 -1.32
CA VAL A 58 5.54 17.79 -1.62
C VAL A 58 5.64 18.52 -2.95
N SER A 59 5.97 19.80 -2.92
CA SER A 59 5.92 20.67 -4.10
C SER A 59 4.51 20.66 -4.73
N ASP A 60 4.39 20.29 -6.00
CA ASP A 60 3.12 20.29 -6.73
C ASP A 60 2.37 18.94 -6.66
N VAL A 61 2.90 17.96 -5.94
CA VAL A 61 2.37 16.60 -5.88
C VAL A 61 1.95 16.25 -4.45
N ILE A 62 0.86 15.50 -4.31
CA ILE A 62 0.43 14.93 -3.02
C ILE A 62 0.95 13.51 -2.92
N GLU A 63 1.75 13.25 -1.87
CA GLU A 63 2.17 11.89 -1.51
C GLU A 63 1.11 11.23 -0.64
N ILE A 64 0.63 10.05 -1.04
CA ILE A 64 -0.44 9.33 -0.37
C ILE A 64 0.15 8.31 0.61
N ALA A 65 -0.14 8.49 1.90
CA ALA A 65 0.23 7.54 2.95
C ALA A 65 -0.79 6.40 3.08
N ASP A 66 -2.07 6.72 3.07
CA ASP A 66 -3.19 5.78 3.11
C ASP A 66 -4.21 6.12 2.01
N GLY A 67 -4.67 5.09 1.31
CA GLY A 67 -5.65 5.23 0.24
C GLY A 67 -5.11 4.93 -1.16
N SER A 68 -4.01 4.21 -1.29
CA SER A 68 -3.42 3.85 -2.59
C SER A 68 -4.38 3.01 -3.46
N ARG A 69 -5.18 2.12 -2.85
CA ARG A 69 -6.22 1.37 -3.56
C ARG A 69 -7.33 2.29 -4.09
N ARG A 70 -7.78 3.23 -3.28
CA ARG A 70 -8.77 4.26 -3.67
C ARG A 70 -8.22 5.16 -4.77
N ARG A 71 -6.94 5.51 -4.69
CA ARG A 71 -6.26 6.26 -5.75
C ARG A 71 -6.31 5.51 -7.08
N LYS A 72 -5.94 4.22 -7.08
CA LYS A 72 -5.97 3.41 -8.30
C LYS A 72 -7.38 3.25 -8.84
N ALA A 73 -8.37 3.03 -7.99
CA ALA A 73 -9.78 2.96 -8.39
C ALA A 73 -10.25 4.30 -9.02
N ALA A 74 -9.87 5.43 -8.44
CA ALA A 74 -10.20 6.75 -9.01
C ALA A 74 -9.57 6.95 -10.38
N ILE A 75 -8.33 6.54 -10.59
CA ILE A 75 -7.65 6.60 -11.90
C ILE A 75 -8.37 5.72 -12.92
N LEU A 76 -8.66 4.46 -12.59
CA LEU A 76 -9.30 3.51 -13.49
C LEU A 76 -10.74 3.90 -13.85
N THR A 77 -11.46 4.56 -12.96
CA THR A 77 -12.84 5.02 -13.18
C THR A 77 -12.94 6.46 -13.63
N GLU A 78 -11.81 7.15 -13.77
CA GLU A 78 -11.76 8.60 -14.07
C GLU A 78 -12.62 9.44 -13.12
N SER A 79 -12.65 9.02 -11.84
CA SER A 79 -13.42 9.65 -10.77
C SER A 79 -12.57 10.64 -9.96
N ASP A 80 -13.23 11.60 -9.34
CA ASP A 80 -12.57 12.52 -8.41
C ASP A 80 -12.00 11.75 -7.21
N TYR A 81 -10.86 12.23 -6.71
CA TYR A 81 -10.13 11.63 -5.60
C TYR A 81 -9.97 12.63 -4.46
N ARG A 82 -10.50 12.30 -3.29
CA ARG A 82 -10.51 13.14 -2.10
C ARG A 82 -9.41 12.72 -1.13
N ILE A 83 -8.64 13.68 -0.67
CA ILE A 83 -7.48 13.48 0.19
C ILE A 83 -7.53 14.48 1.33
N LEU A 84 -7.32 14.01 2.55
CA LEU A 84 -7.01 14.85 3.69
C LEU A 84 -5.50 15.11 3.71
N VAL A 85 -5.10 16.33 3.44
CA VAL A 85 -3.70 16.74 3.32
C VAL A 85 -3.28 17.47 4.58
N GLY A 86 -2.19 17.04 5.19
CA GLY A 86 -1.60 17.64 6.38
C GLY A 86 -0.08 17.79 6.27
N GLU A 87 0.50 18.58 7.16
CA GLU A 87 1.95 18.67 7.33
C GLU A 87 2.44 17.46 8.14
N LEU A 88 2.86 16.42 7.43
CA LEU A 88 3.24 15.12 8.00
C LEU A 88 4.73 14.86 7.78
N ASP A 89 5.43 14.44 8.82
CA ASP A 89 6.76 13.87 8.70
C ASP A 89 6.70 12.38 8.29
N ASP A 90 7.85 11.77 8.05
CA ASP A 90 7.92 10.38 7.59
C ASP A 90 7.38 9.39 8.63
N GLU A 91 7.54 9.68 9.91
CA GLU A 91 7.02 8.84 10.98
C GLU A 91 5.48 8.88 11.01
N GLN A 92 4.89 10.05 10.85
CA GLN A 92 3.44 10.23 10.74
C GLN A 92 2.88 9.59 9.47
N MET A 93 3.56 9.72 8.34
CA MET A 93 3.21 9.04 7.10
C MET A 93 3.22 7.51 7.28
N ALA A 94 4.25 6.97 7.92
CA ALA A 94 4.34 5.54 8.23
C ALA A 94 3.22 5.08 9.16
N ALA A 95 2.87 5.85 10.18
CA ALA A 95 1.76 5.55 11.08
C ALA A 95 0.41 5.49 10.35
N LEU A 96 0.13 6.44 9.48
CA LEU A 96 -1.09 6.46 8.67
C LEU A 96 -1.15 5.29 7.69
N SER A 97 -0.03 4.94 7.07
CA SER A 97 0.07 3.78 6.18
C SER A 97 -0.22 2.47 6.92
N ARG A 98 0.31 2.29 8.13
CA ARG A 98 0.03 1.11 8.96
C ARG A 98 -1.43 1.01 9.35
N LEU A 99 -2.04 2.11 9.79
CA LEU A 99 -3.47 2.15 10.15
C LEU A 99 -4.36 1.79 8.97
N GLY A 100 -4.06 2.29 7.78
CA GLY A 100 -4.80 1.95 6.57
C GLY A 100 -4.66 0.46 6.19
N ASN A 101 -3.50 -0.15 6.41
CA ASN A 101 -3.26 -1.57 6.16
C ASN A 101 -3.94 -2.50 7.20
N ASP A 102 -4.30 -2.02 8.38
CA ASP A 102 -5.05 -2.81 9.37
C ASP A 102 -6.44 -3.21 8.87
N TYR A 103 -7.08 -2.38 8.03
CA TYR A 103 -8.37 -2.69 7.40
C TYR A 103 -8.25 -3.71 6.25
N ARG A 104 -7.15 -3.68 5.52
CA ARG A 104 -6.81 -4.63 4.48
C ARG A 104 -5.30 -4.90 4.51
N PRO A 105 -4.88 -5.90 5.32
CA PRO A 105 -3.48 -6.22 5.51
C PRO A 105 -2.76 -6.49 4.17
N THR A 106 -1.47 -6.15 4.10
CA THR A 106 -0.61 -6.53 2.98
C THR A 106 -0.53 -8.04 2.87
N SER A 107 -0.44 -8.55 1.64
CA SER A 107 -0.28 -9.98 1.39
C SER A 107 1.07 -10.51 1.89
N ALA A 108 1.19 -11.83 2.00
CA ALA A 108 2.47 -12.48 2.29
C ALA A 108 3.53 -12.16 1.23
N TYR A 109 3.13 -12.02 -0.03
CA TYR A 109 3.98 -11.61 -1.13
C TYR A 109 4.54 -10.19 -0.94
N GLU A 110 3.66 -9.21 -0.69
CA GLU A 110 4.05 -7.81 -0.44
C GLU A 110 4.95 -7.67 0.79
N ARG A 111 4.61 -8.37 1.88
CA ARG A 111 5.45 -8.41 3.08
C ARG A 111 6.81 -9.03 2.81
N GLY A 112 6.85 -10.10 2.02
CA GLY A 112 8.10 -10.75 1.62
C GLY A 112 9.02 -9.84 0.81
N LEU A 113 8.48 -9.04 -0.11
CA LEU A 113 9.24 -8.04 -0.84
C LEU A 113 9.84 -6.98 0.11
N ARG A 114 9.05 -6.48 1.04
CA ARG A 114 9.51 -5.53 2.06
C ARG A 114 10.60 -6.13 2.95
N TYR A 115 10.41 -7.35 3.44
CA TYR A 115 11.40 -8.03 4.28
C TYR A 115 12.71 -8.28 3.53
N THR A 116 12.64 -8.66 2.27
CA THR A 116 13.83 -8.84 1.43
C THR A 116 14.63 -7.54 1.30
N SER A 117 13.95 -6.43 1.02
CA SER A 117 14.58 -5.12 0.92
C SER A 117 15.22 -4.69 2.24
N ARG A 118 14.50 -4.79 3.35
CA ARG A 118 15.01 -4.44 4.68
C ARG A 118 16.18 -5.33 5.10
N LEU A 119 16.08 -6.63 4.84
CA LEU A 119 17.12 -7.59 5.16
C LEU A 119 18.45 -7.22 4.51
N GLN A 120 18.42 -6.79 3.26
CA GLN A 120 19.62 -6.38 2.52
C GLN A 120 20.13 -4.99 2.95
N ASN A 121 19.24 -4.01 3.09
CA ASN A 121 19.61 -2.61 3.26
C ASN A 121 19.86 -2.23 4.72
N GLU A 122 19.16 -2.83 5.69
CA GLU A 122 19.20 -2.44 7.09
C GLU A 122 19.85 -3.48 7.99
N PHE A 123 19.77 -4.76 7.66
CA PHE A 123 20.18 -5.87 8.54
C PHE A 123 21.29 -6.76 7.98
N ALA A 124 21.88 -6.39 6.86
CA ALA A 124 23.00 -7.11 6.23
C ALA A 124 22.79 -8.64 6.13
N GLY A 125 21.56 -9.08 5.84
CA GLY A 125 21.20 -10.48 5.72
C GLY A 125 20.87 -11.20 7.05
N ASN A 126 20.85 -10.50 8.17
CA ASN A 126 20.56 -11.09 9.49
C ASN A 126 19.04 -11.19 9.74
N ILE A 127 18.48 -12.36 9.45
CA ILE A 127 17.04 -12.64 9.63
C ILE A 127 16.61 -12.53 11.10
N SER A 128 17.45 -12.90 12.03
CA SER A 128 17.12 -12.81 13.47
C SER A 128 16.94 -11.36 13.90
N ALA A 129 17.83 -10.48 13.48
CA ALA A 129 17.75 -9.05 13.80
C ALA A 129 16.51 -8.41 13.16
N LEU A 130 16.15 -8.78 11.93
CA LEU A 130 14.93 -8.33 11.27
C LEU A 130 13.68 -8.84 12.02
N ALA A 131 13.68 -10.11 12.45
CA ALA A 131 12.57 -10.72 13.20
C ALA A 131 12.32 -10.00 14.52
N ASP A 132 13.38 -9.65 15.24
CA ASP A 132 13.31 -8.90 16.50
C ASP A 132 12.77 -7.48 16.25
N ALA A 133 13.25 -6.80 15.20
CA ALA A 133 12.79 -5.47 14.84
C ALA A 133 11.31 -5.42 14.41
N GLU A 134 10.83 -6.45 13.74
CA GLU A 134 9.42 -6.58 13.31
C GLU A 134 8.52 -7.18 14.40
N ASN A 135 9.10 -7.69 15.47
CA ASN A 135 8.40 -8.40 16.57
C ASN A 135 7.57 -9.59 16.07
N ILE A 136 8.14 -10.36 15.15
CA ILE A 136 7.54 -11.59 14.61
C ILE A 136 8.57 -12.72 14.50
N SER A 137 8.10 -13.96 14.40
CA SER A 137 8.99 -15.11 14.34
C SER A 137 9.78 -15.16 13.02
N ARG A 138 11.05 -15.64 13.08
CA ARG A 138 11.87 -15.88 11.89
C ARG A 138 11.18 -16.76 10.85
N LYS A 139 10.38 -17.74 11.32
CA LYS A 139 9.63 -18.65 10.45
C LYS A 139 8.64 -17.91 9.57
N ILE A 140 7.92 -16.92 10.11
CA ILE A 140 6.98 -16.10 9.34
C ILE A 140 7.73 -15.24 8.31
N ILE A 141 8.83 -14.59 8.71
CA ILE A 141 9.66 -13.80 7.77
C ILE A 141 10.16 -14.66 6.63
N THR A 142 10.73 -15.83 6.93
CA THR A 142 11.27 -16.75 5.91
C THR A 142 10.18 -17.20 4.94
N ARG A 143 8.98 -17.51 5.43
CA ARG A 143 7.85 -17.88 4.57
C ARG A 143 7.41 -16.74 3.66
N CYS A 144 7.31 -15.53 4.18
CA CYS A 144 6.97 -14.36 3.37
C CYS A 144 8.04 -14.10 2.29
N ILE A 145 9.32 -14.19 2.63
CA ILE A 145 10.43 -14.02 1.68
C ILE A 145 10.37 -15.10 0.59
N ASN A 146 10.09 -16.35 0.94
CA ASN A 146 9.94 -17.43 -0.04
C ASN A 146 8.74 -17.19 -0.95
N THR A 147 7.61 -16.71 -0.41
CA THR A 147 6.45 -16.33 -1.22
C THR A 147 6.79 -15.20 -2.19
N ALA A 148 7.62 -14.24 -1.79
CA ALA A 148 8.06 -13.13 -2.64
C ALA A 148 9.00 -13.55 -3.79
N LYS A 149 9.57 -14.76 -3.73
CA LYS A 149 10.37 -15.32 -4.83
C LYS A 149 9.53 -15.89 -5.97
N LEU A 150 8.22 -16.05 -5.77
CA LEU A 150 7.32 -16.53 -6.82
C LEU A 150 7.32 -15.55 -7.99
N PRO A 151 7.35 -16.03 -9.24
CA PRO A 151 7.21 -15.18 -10.42
C PRO A 151 5.88 -14.41 -10.37
N LYS A 152 5.89 -13.16 -10.82
CA LYS A 152 4.66 -12.33 -10.88
C LYS A 152 3.55 -12.99 -11.70
N SER A 153 3.90 -13.76 -12.73
CA SER A 153 2.93 -14.55 -13.51
C SER A 153 2.17 -15.59 -12.69
N VAL A 154 2.81 -16.16 -11.66
CA VAL A 154 2.17 -17.10 -10.73
C VAL A 154 1.29 -16.34 -9.75
N VAL A 155 1.77 -15.22 -9.21
CA VAL A 155 1.00 -14.37 -8.28
C VAL A 155 -0.28 -13.85 -8.95
N ALA A 156 -0.21 -13.52 -10.24
CA ALA A 156 -1.34 -13.05 -11.03
C ALA A 156 -2.45 -14.10 -11.28
N LEU A 157 -2.21 -15.39 -10.99
CA LEU A 157 -3.24 -16.42 -11.05
C LEU A 157 -4.25 -16.36 -9.89
N PHE A 158 -3.91 -15.67 -8.83
CA PHE A 158 -4.84 -15.43 -7.72
C PHE A 158 -5.73 -14.24 -8.04
N ALA A 159 -7.00 -14.28 -7.61
CA ALA A 159 -7.96 -13.21 -7.87
C ALA A 159 -7.45 -11.86 -7.30
N HIS A 160 -6.78 -11.90 -6.16
CA HIS A 160 -6.01 -10.77 -5.67
C HIS A 160 -4.86 -11.25 -4.75
N PRO A 161 -3.81 -10.43 -4.53
CA PRO A 161 -2.63 -10.83 -3.76
C PRO A 161 -2.92 -11.28 -2.32
N GLY A 162 -4.03 -10.83 -1.74
CA GLY A 162 -4.47 -11.22 -0.40
C GLY A 162 -4.81 -12.70 -0.25
N GLU A 163 -5.14 -13.39 -1.35
CA GLU A 163 -5.40 -14.84 -1.35
C GLU A 163 -4.12 -15.66 -1.22
N LEU A 164 -2.97 -15.08 -1.58
CA LEU A 164 -1.68 -15.75 -1.50
C LEU A 164 -1.17 -15.74 -0.05
N SER A 165 -1.40 -16.83 0.66
CA SER A 165 -0.88 -17.00 2.02
C SER A 165 0.60 -17.34 2.03
N ALA A 166 1.26 -17.11 3.19
CA ALA A 166 2.66 -17.51 3.35
C ALA A 166 2.87 -19.04 3.24
N ARG A 167 1.82 -19.84 3.47
CA ARG A 167 1.87 -21.29 3.31
C ARG A 167 1.72 -21.72 1.85
N SER A 168 0.95 -20.97 1.07
CA SER A 168 0.75 -21.27 -0.36
C SER A 168 1.99 -20.99 -1.20
N GLY A 169 2.93 -20.19 -0.70
CA GLY A 169 4.18 -19.84 -1.37
C GLY A 169 5.35 -20.79 -1.07
N GLU A 170 5.15 -21.82 -0.25
CA GLU A 170 6.10 -22.92 -0.02
C GLU A 170 5.84 -24.04 -1.00
#